data_34d1678bd2a773b2a61da835052aa2fb
#
_entry.id   34d1678bd2a773b2a61da835052aa2fb
#
_cell.length_a   1.000
_cell.length_b   1.000
_cell.length_c   1.000
_cell.angle_alpha   90.00
_cell.angle_beta   90.00
_cell.angle_gamma   90.00
#
_symmetry.space_group_name_H-M   'P 1'
#
loop_
_entity.id
_entity.type
_entity.pdbx_description
1 polymer ?
#
loop_
_entity_poly.entity_id
_entity_poly.type
_entity_poly.pdbx_seq_one_letter_code
_entity_poly.pdbx_strand_id
1 'polypeptide(L)'
;MGYNAPMPTYIMLSTLTPEGVQTIKNNPQRIREVNKEIEQLGATVKAQWATLGRYDFVNVVEAPDEKTMARISLELASRGTGHYESLAAIPIDEFIASL
;
A
#
# COMPACT_ATOMS: atom_id res chain seq x y z
N MET A 1 21.76 -20.30 4.44
CA MET A 1 21.16 -20.41 4.08
C MET A 1 20.40 -19.69 3.41
N GLY A 2 20.15 -19.29 2.91
CA GLY A 2 19.52 -18.47 1.98
C GLY A 2 18.07 -18.66 1.71
N TYR A 3 17.38 -19.33 2.54
CA TYR A 3 15.95 -19.43 2.38
C TYR A 3 15.29 -18.15 2.84
N ASN A 4 14.58 -17.50 1.94
CA ASN A 4 13.76 -16.34 2.26
C ASN A 4 12.30 -16.72 2.09
N ALA A 5 11.56 -16.68 3.16
CA ALA A 5 10.11 -16.87 3.07
C ALA A 5 9.53 -15.76 2.19
N PRO A 6 8.59 -16.06 1.30
CA PRO A 6 7.90 -15.02 0.55
C PRO A 6 7.23 -14.05 1.51
N MET A 7 7.34 -12.75 1.21
CA MET A 7 6.64 -11.76 2.01
C MET A 7 5.15 -11.78 1.67
N PRO A 8 4.29 -11.67 2.69
CA PRO A 8 2.85 -11.53 2.44
C PRO A 8 2.53 -10.36 1.52
N THR A 9 1.46 -10.54 0.77
CA THR A 9 0.94 -9.54 -0.15
C THR A 9 -0.28 -8.88 0.44
N TYR A 10 -0.36 -7.58 0.28
CA TYR A 10 -1.52 -6.78 0.70
C TYR A 10 -2.00 -5.93 -0.46
N ILE A 11 -3.31 -5.76 -0.54
CA ILE A 11 -3.91 -4.78 -1.45
C ILE A 11 -4.24 -3.56 -0.60
N MET A 12 -3.55 -2.46 -0.84
CA MET A 12 -3.78 -1.21 -0.12
C MET A 12 -4.59 -0.28 -1.01
N LEU A 13 -5.78 0.05 -0.55
CA LEU A 13 -6.72 0.93 -1.23
C LEU A 13 -6.62 2.31 -0.57
N SER A 14 -6.50 3.36 -1.36
CA SER A 14 -6.37 4.71 -0.82
C SER A 14 -7.45 5.62 -1.36
N THR A 15 -7.92 6.51 -0.48
CA THR A 15 -8.86 7.57 -0.83
C THR A 15 -8.24 8.88 -0.37
N LEU A 16 -8.14 9.85 -1.27
CA LEU A 16 -7.56 11.15 -0.93
C LEU A 16 -8.57 12.01 -0.20
N THR A 17 -8.07 12.76 0.80
CA THR A 17 -8.83 13.87 1.37
C THR A 17 -8.75 15.07 0.42
N PRO A 18 -9.55 16.14 0.63
CA PRO A 18 -9.40 17.34 -0.19
C PRO A 18 -7.96 17.89 -0.17
N GLU A 19 -7.28 17.82 0.96
CA GLU A 19 -5.88 18.24 1.05
C GLU A 19 -4.98 17.34 0.21
N GLY A 20 -5.24 16.03 0.23
CA GLY A 20 -4.49 15.08 -0.57
C GLY A 20 -4.65 15.32 -2.06
N VAL A 21 -5.86 15.66 -2.50
CA VAL A 21 -6.12 16.00 -3.91
C VAL A 21 -5.27 17.21 -4.31
N GLN A 22 -5.25 18.26 -3.50
CA GLN A 22 -4.44 19.44 -3.81
C GLN A 22 -2.95 19.12 -3.82
N THR A 23 -2.49 18.31 -2.87
CA THR A 23 -1.08 17.92 -2.79
C THR A 23 -0.64 17.20 -4.06
N ILE A 24 -1.42 16.21 -4.52
CA ILE A 24 -1.08 15.43 -5.71
C ILE A 24 -1.18 16.29 -6.96
N LYS A 25 -2.20 17.13 -7.05
CA LYS A 25 -2.36 18.02 -8.19
C LYS A 25 -1.17 18.99 -8.33
N ASN A 26 -0.72 19.54 -7.22
CA ASN A 26 0.38 20.51 -7.21
C ASN A 26 1.74 19.84 -7.37
N ASN A 27 1.89 18.60 -6.91
CA ASN A 27 3.14 17.84 -6.98
C ASN A 27 2.86 16.36 -7.25
N PRO A 28 2.63 15.96 -8.50
CA PRO A 28 2.35 14.55 -8.83
C PRO A 28 3.45 13.58 -8.39
N GLN A 29 4.70 14.05 -8.31
CA GLN A 29 5.82 13.21 -7.89
C GLN A 29 5.73 12.80 -6.43
N ARG A 30 4.84 13.42 -5.67
CA ARG A 30 4.59 13.04 -4.26
C ARG A 30 4.18 11.55 -4.17
N ILE A 31 3.51 11.02 -5.18
CA ILE A 31 3.14 9.60 -5.23
C ILE A 31 4.40 8.74 -5.13
N ARG A 32 5.44 9.07 -5.91
CA ARG A 32 6.70 8.29 -5.89
C ARG A 32 7.47 8.50 -4.60
N GLU A 33 7.42 9.70 -4.03
CA GLU A 33 8.06 9.99 -2.75
C GLU A 33 7.45 9.14 -1.64
N VAL A 34 6.14 9.01 -1.62
CA VAL A 34 5.45 8.17 -0.64
C VAL A 34 5.85 6.70 -0.81
N ASN A 35 5.98 6.23 -2.05
CA ASN A 35 6.42 4.86 -2.31
C ASN A 35 7.81 4.61 -1.69
N LYS A 36 8.71 5.57 -1.77
CA LYS A 36 10.03 5.46 -1.13
C LYS A 36 9.94 5.44 0.39
N GLU A 37 9.03 6.23 0.94
CA GLU A 37 8.79 6.23 2.40
C GLU A 37 8.28 4.88 2.87
N ILE A 38 7.39 4.27 2.09
CA ILE A 38 6.88 2.91 2.37
C ILE A 38 8.03 1.92 2.39
N GLU A 39 8.98 2.02 1.45
CA GLU A 39 10.17 1.16 1.45
C GLU A 39 11.01 1.35 2.71
N GLN A 40 11.18 2.59 3.15
CA GLN A 40 11.93 2.88 4.37
C GLN A 40 11.24 2.30 5.61
N LEU A 41 9.92 2.14 5.56
CA LEU A 41 9.14 1.54 6.63
C LEU A 41 9.10 0.01 6.58
N GLY A 42 9.72 -0.59 5.56
CA GLY A 42 9.91 -2.03 5.50
C GLY A 42 9.03 -2.78 4.52
N ALA A 43 8.33 -2.10 3.63
CA ALA A 43 7.47 -2.73 2.63
C ALA A 43 7.84 -2.25 1.22
N THR A 44 7.33 -2.93 0.21
CA THR A 44 7.60 -2.60 -1.19
C THR A 44 6.30 -2.50 -1.96
N VAL A 45 6.12 -1.39 -2.68
CA VAL A 45 5.00 -1.23 -3.60
C VAL A 45 5.37 -1.95 -4.90
N LYS A 46 4.68 -3.04 -5.20
CA LYS A 46 4.96 -3.89 -6.37
C LYS A 46 4.22 -3.42 -7.60
N ALA A 47 3.02 -2.87 -7.43
CA ALA A 47 2.19 -2.37 -8.51
C ALA A 47 1.28 -1.30 -7.95
N GLN A 48 0.90 -0.35 -8.80
CA GLN A 48 0.12 0.79 -8.35
C GLN A 48 -0.67 1.36 -9.52
N TRP A 49 -1.96 1.64 -9.28
CA TRP A 49 -2.84 2.23 -10.29
C TRP A 49 -3.62 3.38 -9.68
N ALA A 50 -3.85 4.42 -10.48
CA ALA A 50 -4.87 5.40 -10.20
C ALA A 50 -6.19 4.83 -10.71
N THR A 51 -7.24 4.93 -9.91
CA THR A 51 -8.54 4.33 -10.23
C THR A 51 -9.65 5.39 -10.18
N LEU A 52 -10.75 5.06 -10.84
CA LEU A 52 -11.97 5.87 -10.79
C LEU A 52 -12.95 5.21 -9.82
N GLY A 53 -13.82 6.02 -9.25
CA GLY A 53 -14.85 5.54 -8.34
C GLY A 53 -14.49 5.76 -6.90
N ARG A 54 -14.80 4.78 -6.07
CA ARG A 54 -14.69 4.89 -4.62
C ARG A 54 -13.26 5.10 -4.11
N TYR A 55 -12.29 4.45 -4.77
CA TYR A 55 -10.89 4.56 -4.38
C TYR A 55 -10.11 5.34 -5.42
N ASP A 56 -9.12 6.10 -4.97
CA ASP A 56 -8.27 6.89 -5.87
C ASP A 56 -7.06 6.10 -6.34
N PHE A 57 -6.52 5.23 -5.49
CA PHE A 57 -5.38 4.38 -5.84
C PHE A 57 -5.57 2.97 -5.33
N VAL A 58 -5.09 2.01 -6.13
CA VAL A 58 -5.00 0.61 -5.75
C VAL A 58 -3.52 0.23 -5.79
N ASN A 59 -3.01 -0.28 -4.67
CA ASN A 59 -1.59 -0.60 -4.53
C ASN A 59 -1.43 -2.06 -4.14
N VAL A 60 -0.51 -2.76 -4.80
CA VAL A 60 -0.10 -4.09 -4.38
C VAL A 60 1.20 -3.93 -3.61
N VAL A 61 1.20 -4.34 -2.36
CA VAL A 61 2.31 -4.10 -1.44
C VAL A 61 2.76 -5.42 -0.83
N GLU A 62 4.07 -5.64 -0.79
CA GLU A 62 4.65 -6.76 -0.04
C GLU A 62 5.25 -6.22 1.25
N ALA A 63 4.92 -6.86 2.35
CA ALA A 63 5.41 -6.47 3.66
C ALA A 63 5.66 -7.74 4.49
N PRO A 64 6.60 -7.68 5.46
CA PRO A 64 6.94 -8.88 6.22
C PRO A 64 5.80 -9.39 7.11
N ASP A 65 4.95 -8.50 7.60
CA ASP A 65 3.86 -8.89 8.50
C ASP A 65 2.78 -7.82 8.60
N GLU A 66 1.70 -8.17 9.29
CA GLU A 66 0.56 -7.29 9.47
C GLU A 66 0.90 -6.04 10.29
N LYS A 67 1.81 -6.18 11.26
CA LYS A 67 2.21 -5.04 12.10
C LYS A 67 2.88 -3.96 11.25
N THR A 68 3.71 -4.35 10.31
CA THR A 68 4.37 -3.42 9.39
C THR A 68 3.33 -2.70 8.55
N MET A 69 2.34 -3.43 8.01
CA MET A 69 1.28 -2.80 7.22
C MET A 69 0.43 -1.85 8.07
N ALA A 70 0.10 -2.24 9.29
CA ALA A 70 -0.67 -1.37 10.18
C ALA A 70 0.10 -0.08 10.50
N ARG A 71 1.41 -0.19 10.75
CA ARG A 71 2.25 0.99 11.00
C ARG A 71 2.31 1.91 9.79
N ILE A 72 2.46 1.34 8.60
CA ILE A 72 2.48 2.11 7.36
C ILE A 72 1.17 2.86 7.19
N SER A 73 0.04 2.17 7.36
CA SER A 73 -1.27 2.80 7.22
C SER A 73 -1.45 3.95 8.21
N LEU A 74 -1.04 3.75 9.45
CA LEU A 74 -1.13 4.78 10.48
C LEU A 74 -0.23 5.97 10.14
N GLU A 75 1.00 5.70 9.73
CA GLU A 75 1.96 6.75 9.38
C GLU A 75 1.44 7.60 8.24
N LEU A 76 0.95 6.98 7.18
CA LEU A 76 0.43 7.70 6.03
C LEU A 76 -0.85 8.46 6.37
N ALA A 77 -1.75 7.84 7.13
CA ALA A 77 -3.01 8.48 7.52
C ALA A 77 -2.80 9.67 8.46
N SER A 78 -1.72 9.64 9.27
CA SER A 78 -1.43 10.70 10.22
C SER A 78 -1.18 12.05 9.57
N ARG A 79 -0.88 12.06 8.28
CA ARG A 79 -0.60 13.28 7.51
C ARG A 79 -1.86 14.03 7.07
N GLY A 80 -3.03 13.39 7.20
CA GLY A 80 -4.31 14.01 6.85
C GLY A 80 -4.60 14.11 5.36
N THR A 81 -3.78 13.46 4.50
CA THR A 81 -3.93 13.55 3.05
C THR A 81 -4.65 12.36 2.44
N GLY A 82 -4.89 11.30 3.20
CA GLY A 82 -5.56 10.12 2.67
C GLY A 82 -6.08 9.20 3.75
N HIS A 83 -6.96 8.33 3.32
CA HIS A 83 -7.46 7.20 4.10
C HIS A 83 -6.97 5.92 3.43
N TYR A 84 -6.61 4.92 4.22
CA TYR A 84 -5.96 3.70 3.73
C TYR A 84 -6.68 2.48 4.28
N GLU A 85 -6.95 1.53 3.40
CA GLU A 85 -7.58 0.27 3.74
C GLU A 85 -6.70 -0.83 3.17
N SER A 86 -6.19 -1.71 4.03
CA SER A 86 -5.27 -2.78 3.60
C SER A 86 -5.94 -4.13 3.75
N LEU A 87 -5.95 -4.89 2.67
CA LEU A 87 -6.53 -6.23 2.61
C LEU A 87 -5.39 -7.24 2.52
N ALA A 88 -5.35 -8.20 3.43
CA ALA A 88 -4.43 -9.32 3.28
C ALA A 88 -4.85 -10.13 2.06
N ALA A 89 -3.91 -10.36 1.14
CA ALA A 89 -4.21 -11.05 -0.11
C ALA A 89 -3.46 -12.38 -0.15
N ILE A 90 -4.17 -13.43 -0.48
CA ILE A 90 -3.61 -14.77 -0.63
C ILE A 90 -3.56 -15.07 -2.12
N PRO A 91 -2.36 -15.33 -2.69
CA PRO A 91 -2.28 -15.73 -4.10
C PRO A 91 -3.20 -16.93 -4.35
N ILE A 92 -3.89 -16.91 -5.48
CA ILE A 92 -4.96 -17.89 -5.70
C ILE A 92 -4.45 -19.33 -5.71
N ASP A 93 -3.23 -19.55 -6.22
CA ASP A 93 -2.65 -20.91 -6.23
C ASP A 93 -2.36 -21.40 -4.81
N GLU A 94 -1.90 -20.53 -3.93
CA GLU A 94 -1.70 -20.88 -2.52
C GLU A 94 -3.04 -21.20 -1.84
N PHE A 95 -4.05 -20.42 -2.15
CA PHE A 95 -5.38 -20.64 -1.59
C PHE A 95 -5.92 -22.00 -2.03
N ILE A 96 -5.83 -22.30 -3.33
CA ILE A 96 -6.26 -23.58 -3.88
C ILE A 96 -5.49 -24.72 -3.20
N ALA A 97 -4.18 -24.57 -3.02
CA ALA A 97 -3.36 -25.61 -2.41
C ALA A 97 -3.73 -25.86 -0.94
N SER A 98 -4.36 -24.90 -0.27
CA SER A 98 -4.77 -25.05 1.13
C SER A 98 -6.10 -25.80 1.28
N LEU A 99 -6.82 -26.01 0.20
CA LEU A 99 -8.11 -26.72 0.22
C LEU A 99 -7.91 -28.20 0.03
#